data_9cb57fdc3917dd12c4283ec8c38a31cc
#
_entry.id   9cb57fdc3917dd12c4283ec8c38a31cc
#
_cell.length_a   1.000
_cell.length_b   1.000
_cell.length_c   1.000
_cell.angle_alpha   90.00
_cell.angle_beta   90.00
_cell.angle_gamma   90.00
#
_symmetry.space_group_name_H-M   'P 1'
#
loop_
_entity.id
_entity.type
_entity.pdbx_description
1 polymer ?
#
loop_
_entity_poly.entity_id
_entity_poly.type
_entity_poly.pdbx_seq_one_letter_code
_entity_poly.pdbx_strand_id
1 'polypeptide(L)'
;TSTSSASPTAAHTPHATALACIKDGELKWCSQDALKFYGKVVYDREFNGSVLNATEGERIARKLGNHQIMFMAHHGVSVVGQDIAHALNDFYLLEDFCRVQILAQSSGQELAIIPDAEIDRIMSMPSGHDPQVAPHFAAIKRVLDREEPDYRN
;
A
#
# COMPACT_ATOMS: atom_id res chain seq x y z
N THR A 1 27.39 -0.64 -10.86
CA THR A 1 25.94 -0.54 -11.03
C THR A 1 25.28 -1.49 -10.05
N SER A 2 24.99 -0.97 -8.84
CA SER A 2 24.27 -1.70 -7.81
C SER A 2 22.79 -1.70 -8.19
N THR A 3 22.27 -2.83 -8.63
CA THR A 3 20.82 -3.04 -8.75
C THR A 3 20.28 -3.17 -7.33
N SER A 4 19.69 -2.09 -6.82
CA SER A 4 18.88 -2.16 -5.62
C SER A 4 17.70 -3.09 -5.91
N SER A 5 17.77 -4.31 -5.39
CA SER A 5 16.64 -5.23 -5.46
C SER A 5 15.59 -4.77 -4.44
N ALA A 6 14.59 -4.05 -4.91
CA ALA A 6 13.41 -3.77 -4.11
C ALA A 6 12.76 -5.11 -3.73
N SER A 7 12.78 -5.46 -2.45
CA SER A 7 12.09 -6.67 -1.97
C SER A 7 10.63 -6.32 -1.73
N PRO A 8 9.68 -7.01 -2.35
CA PRO A 8 8.27 -6.83 -2.05
C PRO A 8 8.00 -7.30 -0.62
N THR A 9 7.38 -6.45 0.19
CA THR A 9 6.91 -6.81 1.52
C THR A 9 5.41 -7.07 1.42
N ALA A 10 4.99 -8.31 1.68
CA ALA A 10 3.58 -8.66 1.80
C ALA A 10 3.17 -8.63 3.27
N ALA A 11 2.02 -8.08 3.58
CA ALA A 11 1.52 -8.06 4.94
C ALA A 11 -0.01 -8.14 4.99
N HIS A 12 -0.51 -8.61 6.14
CA HIS A 12 -1.91 -8.82 6.45
C HIS A 12 -2.39 -7.78 7.47
N THR A 13 -2.29 -6.51 7.11
CA THR A 13 -2.84 -5.45 7.97
C THR A 13 -4.36 -5.46 7.92
N PRO A 14 -5.04 -5.14 9.02
CA PRO A 14 -6.48 -5.36 9.15
C PRO A 14 -7.33 -4.70 8.06
N HIS A 15 -7.10 -3.42 7.76
CA HIS A 15 -7.99 -2.68 6.88
C HIS A 15 -7.68 -2.91 5.39
N ALA A 16 -6.40 -3.00 5.02
CA ALA A 16 -6.04 -3.35 3.64
C ALA A 16 -6.46 -4.78 3.31
N THR A 17 -6.32 -5.72 4.26
CA THR A 17 -6.81 -7.09 4.10
C THR A 17 -8.34 -7.13 4.03
N ALA A 18 -9.05 -6.35 4.87
CA ALA A 18 -10.50 -6.26 4.78
C ALA A 18 -10.96 -5.77 3.40
N LEU A 19 -10.30 -4.76 2.85
CA LEU A 19 -10.59 -4.28 1.50
C LEU A 19 -10.34 -5.35 0.43
N ALA A 20 -9.24 -6.13 0.55
CA ALA A 20 -8.92 -7.24 -0.34
C ALA A 20 -9.91 -8.42 -0.23
N CYS A 21 -10.65 -8.53 0.86
CA CYS A 21 -11.69 -9.54 1.07
C CYS A 21 -13.09 -9.09 0.58
N ILE A 22 -13.27 -7.83 0.23
CA ILE A 22 -14.54 -7.34 -0.35
C ILE A 22 -14.58 -7.74 -1.82
N LYS A 23 -15.71 -8.27 -2.27
CA LYS A 23 -15.93 -8.56 -3.70
C LYS A 23 -15.74 -7.26 -4.50
N ASP A 24 -14.85 -7.30 -5.47
CA ASP A 24 -14.47 -6.12 -6.28
C ASP A 24 -13.98 -4.92 -5.43
N GLY A 25 -13.48 -5.21 -4.23
CA GLY A 25 -12.92 -4.22 -3.32
C GLY A 25 -11.73 -3.51 -3.94
N GLU A 26 -11.78 -2.17 -3.95
CA GLU A 26 -10.76 -1.30 -4.52
C GLU A 26 -10.56 -0.08 -3.64
N LEU A 27 -9.34 0.42 -3.62
CA LEU A 27 -9.06 1.72 -3.01
C LEU A 27 -9.82 2.79 -3.78
N LYS A 28 -10.61 3.59 -3.08
CA LYS A 28 -11.41 4.67 -3.65
C LYS A 28 -10.80 6.03 -3.31
N TRP A 29 -10.81 6.92 -4.25
CA TRP A 29 -10.25 8.27 -4.11
C TRP A 29 -11.22 9.18 -3.35
N CYS A 30 -11.53 8.82 -2.11
CA CYS A 30 -12.47 9.53 -1.23
C CYS A 30 -11.78 10.37 -0.15
N SER A 31 -10.45 10.36 -0.11
CA SER A 31 -9.66 11.24 0.76
C SER A 31 -8.47 11.81 0.00
N GLN A 32 -8.03 13.01 0.36
CA GLN A 32 -6.89 13.67 -0.27
C GLN A 32 -5.64 12.80 -0.23
N ASP A 33 -5.39 12.19 0.91
CA ASP A 33 -4.17 11.43 1.15
C ASP A 33 -4.11 10.13 0.33
N ALA A 34 -5.26 9.52 0.00
CA ALA A 34 -5.33 8.35 -0.87
C ALA A 34 -4.76 8.62 -2.27
N LEU A 35 -4.79 9.89 -2.73
CA LEU A 35 -4.25 10.29 -4.03
C LEU A 35 -2.74 10.04 -4.16
N LYS A 36 -2.01 9.89 -3.06
CA LYS A 36 -0.61 9.44 -3.08
C LYS A 36 -0.43 8.17 -3.91
N PHE A 37 -1.43 7.31 -3.94
CA PHE A 37 -1.40 6.00 -4.61
C PHE A 37 -2.13 5.97 -5.96
N TYR A 38 -2.62 7.11 -6.42
CA TYR A 38 -3.31 7.20 -7.70
C TYR A 38 -2.40 6.72 -8.84
N GLY A 39 -2.91 5.80 -9.66
CA GLY A 39 -2.14 5.20 -10.76
C GLY A 39 -1.04 4.19 -10.35
N LYS A 40 -0.88 3.90 -9.04
CA LYS A 40 0.18 3.04 -8.52
C LYS A 40 -0.31 1.69 -8.00
N VAL A 41 -1.60 1.43 -8.08
CA VAL A 41 -2.27 0.27 -7.49
C VAL A 41 -2.73 -0.69 -8.58
N VAL A 42 -2.49 -1.98 -8.36
CA VAL A 42 -3.05 -3.07 -9.16
C VAL A 42 -3.78 -4.08 -8.26
N TYR A 43 -4.75 -4.77 -8.82
CA TYR A 43 -5.57 -5.74 -8.09
C TYR A 43 -5.39 -7.13 -8.70
N ASP A 44 -4.93 -8.07 -7.89
CA ASP A 44 -4.91 -9.49 -8.24
C ASP A 44 -6.17 -10.14 -7.68
N ARG A 45 -7.08 -10.53 -8.56
CA ARG A 45 -8.36 -11.15 -8.22
C ARG A 45 -8.29 -12.68 -8.14
N GLU A 46 -7.15 -13.24 -8.54
CA GLU A 46 -6.93 -14.68 -8.50
C GLU A 46 -6.42 -15.09 -7.12
N PHE A 47 -7.01 -16.12 -6.55
CA PHE A 47 -6.55 -16.70 -5.30
C PHE A 47 -6.10 -18.14 -5.54
N ASN A 48 -4.78 -18.35 -5.57
CA ASN A 48 -4.16 -19.65 -5.80
C ASN A 48 -3.58 -20.27 -4.51
N GLY A 49 -4.01 -19.75 -3.35
CA GLY A 49 -3.46 -20.19 -2.06
C GLY A 49 -2.08 -19.58 -1.78
N SER A 50 -1.30 -20.28 -0.96
CA SER A 50 0.03 -19.80 -0.57
C SER A 50 1.02 -19.88 -1.73
N VAL A 51 1.93 -18.91 -1.81
CA VAL A 51 3.04 -18.91 -2.77
C VAL A 51 4.07 -19.98 -2.37
N LEU A 52 3.86 -21.20 -2.86
CA LEU A 52 4.71 -22.37 -2.51
C LEU A 52 5.71 -22.72 -3.61
N ASN A 53 5.66 -22.04 -4.76
CA ASN A 53 6.54 -22.34 -5.90
C ASN A 53 6.94 -21.08 -6.68
N ALA A 54 8.02 -21.21 -7.45
CA ALA A 54 8.55 -20.11 -8.27
C ALA A 54 7.55 -19.60 -9.32
N THR A 55 6.70 -20.47 -9.87
CA THR A 55 5.71 -20.13 -10.89
C THR A 55 4.69 -19.11 -10.39
N GLU A 56 4.19 -19.29 -9.16
CA GLU A 56 3.26 -18.34 -8.55
C GLU A 56 3.96 -17.01 -8.24
N GLY A 57 5.20 -17.04 -7.75
CA GLY A 57 5.99 -15.82 -7.54
C GLY A 57 6.19 -15.04 -8.84
N GLU A 58 6.48 -15.73 -9.96
CA GLU A 58 6.60 -15.07 -11.27
C GLU A 58 5.26 -14.51 -11.78
N ARG A 59 4.14 -15.19 -11.53
CA ARG A 59 2.81 -14.69 -11.86
C ARG A 59 2.52 -13.38 -11.11
N ILE A 60 2.75 -13.37 -9.80
CA ILE A 60 2.59 -12.21 -8.94
C ILE A 60 3.47 -11.05 -9.42
N ALA A 61 4.76 -11.32 -9.71
CA ALA A 61 5.67 -10.30 -10.20
C ALA A 61 5.22 -9.71 -11.54
N ARG A 62 4.74 -10.55 -12.48
CA ARG A 62 4.18 -10.08 -13.76
C ARG A 62 2.92 -9.24 -13.54
N LYS A 63 2.04 -9.65 -12.61
CA LYS A 63 0.81 -8.91 -12.30
C LYS A 63 1.11 -7.56 -11.68
N LEU A 64 2.08 -7.48 -10.78
CA LEU A 64 2.53 -6.23 -10.19
C LEU A 64 3.08 -5.27 -11.26
N GLY A 65 3.89 -5.79 -12.20
CA GLY A 65 4.48 -5.00 -13.26
C GLY A 65 5.25 -3.79 -12.71
N ASN A 66 4.88 -2.59 -13.16
CA ASN A 66 5.47 -1.32 -12.72
C ASN A 66 4.70 -0.64 -11.57
N HIS A 67 3.67 -1.31 -11.01
CA HIS A 67 2.91 -0.74 -9.91
C HIS A 67 3.67 -0.89 -8.58
N GLN A 68 3.39 0.00 -7.64
CA GLN A 68 4.01 -0.01 -6.31
C GLN A 68 3.20 -0.82 -5.31
N ILE A 69 1.89 -0.96 -5.54
CA ILE A 69 0.96 -1.60 -4.62
C ILE A 69 0.15 -2.65 -5.38
N MET A 70 0.02 -3.82 -4.77
CA MET A 70 -0.89 -4.85 -5.27
C MET A 70 -1.77 -5.36 -4.14
N PHE A 71 -3.08 -5.21 -4.31
CA PHE A 71 -4.06 -5.91 -3.49
C PHE A 71 -4.25 -7.33 -4.05
N MET A 72 -4.13 -8.30 -3.18
CA MET A 72 -4.30 -9.72 -3.50
C MET A 72 -5.57 -10.23 -2.84
N ALA A 73 -6.55 -10.66 -3.64
CA ALA A 73 -7.84 -11.15 -3.14
C ALA A 73 -7.65 -12.24 -2.07
N HIS A 74 -8.40 -12.12 -0.97
CA HIS A 74 -8.38 -13.05 0.17
C HIS A 74 -7.02 -13.18 0.89
N HIS A 75 -6.05 -12.32 0.58
CA HIS A 75 -4.70 -12.43 1.15
C HIS A 75 -4.32 -11.16 1.91
N GLY A 76 -4.26 -10.03 1.24
CA GLY A 76 -3.76 -8.78 1.80
C GLY A 76 -3.14 -7.89 0.73
N VAL A 77 -2.04 -7.20 1.09
CA VAL A 77 -1.42 -6.23 0.20
C VAL A 77 0.09 -6.41 0.12
N SER A 78 0.65 -6.20 -1.06
CA SER A 78 2.09 -6.08 -1.29
C SER A 78 2.44 -4.64 -1.64
N VAL A 79 3.50 -4.11 -1.02
CA VAL A 79 4.01 -2.76 -1.26
C VAL A 79 5.48 -2.83 -1.64
N VAL A 80 5.86 -2.14 -2.71
CA VAL A 80 7.23 -2.05 -3.20
C VAL A 80 7.69 -0.60 -3.12
N GLY A 81 8.78 -0.36 -2.42
CA GLY A 81 9.43 0.95 -2.32
C GLY A 81 10.84 0.93 -2.91
N GLN A 82 11.39 2.11 -3.14
CA GLN A 82 12.79 2.27 -3.58
C GLN A 82 13.80 1.81 -2.52
N ASP A 83 13.39 1.82 -1.26
CA ASP A 83 14.09 1.26 -0.11
C ASP A 83 13.07 0.88 0.98
N ILE A 84 13.57 0.32 2.08
CA ILE A 84 12.72 -0.17 3.17
C ILE A 84 11.97 0.97 3.89
N ALA A 85 12.56 2.16 3.98
CA ALA A 85 11.92 3.31 4.62
C ALA A 85 10.71 3.79 3.81
N HIS A 86 10.83 3.84 2.48
CA HIS A 86 9.73 4.18 1.57
C HIS A 86 8.66 3.10 1.57
N ALA A 87 9.04 1.82 1.49
CA ALA A 87 8.08 0.72 1.53
C ALA A 87 7.28 0.72 2.84
N LEU A 88 7.95 0.89 3.99
CA LEU A 88 7.29 0.95 5.29
C LEU A 88 6.36 2.16 5.42
N ASN A 89 6.81 3.34 4.98
CA ASN A 89 6.01 4.55 4.99
C ASN A 89 4.76 4.42 4.13
N ASP A 90 4.90 3.92 2.92
CA ASP A 90 3.79 3.72 2.00
C ASP A 90 2.82 2.65 2.52
N PHE A 91 3.35 1.60 3.14
CA PHE A 91 2.55 0.56 3.77
C PHE A 91 1.71 1.10 4.94
N TYR A 92 2.32 1.90 5.81
CA TYR A 92 1.66 2.54 6.94
C TYR A 92 0.52 3.46 6.48
N LEU A 93 0.79 4.32 5.51
CA LEU A 93 -0.20 5.25 4.96
C LEU A 93 -1.33 4.50 4.24
N LEU A 94 -1.00 3.46 3.47
CA LEU A 94 -2.00 2.65 2.78
C LEU A 94 -2.99 2.01 3.76
N GLU A 95 -2.48 1.45 4.87
CA GLU A 95 -3.32 0.87 5.91
C GLU A 95 -4.26 1.91 6.52
N ASP A 96 -3.77 3.13 6.77
CA ASP A 96 -4.59 4.21 7.31
C ASP A 96 -5.67 4.66 6.31
N PHE A 97 -5.35 4.74 5.02
CA PHE A 97 -6.34 5.08 3.98
C PHE A 97 -7.41 3.99 3.81
N CYS A 98 -6.99 2.72 3.85
CA CYS A 98 -7.94 1.60 3.87
C CYS A 98 -8.84 1.67 5.09
N ARG A 99 -8.32 2.02 6.27
CA ARG A 99 -9.08 2.21 7.50
C ARG A 99 -10.14 3.29 7.33
N VAL A 100 -9.76 4.46 6.81
CA VAL A 100 -10.69 5.57 6.58
C VAL A 100 -11.80 5.15 5.61
N GLN A 101 -11.46 4.50 4.50
CA GLN A 101 -12.45 4.03 3.53
C GLN A 101 -13.41 3.01 4.13
N ILE A 102 -12.90 1.98 4.84
CA ILE A 102 -13.72 0.94 5.46
C ILE A 102 -14.66 1.56 6.50
N LEU A 103 -14.19 2.49 7.33
CA LEU A 103 -15.02 3.19 8.31
C LEU A 103 -16.12 4.02 7.62
N ALA A 104 -15.79 4.74 6.56
CA ALA A 104 -16.76 5.50 5.79
C ALA A 104 -17.83 4.59 5.17
N GLN A 105 -17.41 3.48 4.55
CA GLN A 105 -18.33 2.48 3.96
C GLN A 105 -19.22 1.81 5.02
N SER A 106 -18.72 1.60 6.24
CA SER A 106 -19.48 0.97 7.33
C SER A 106 -20.66 1.81 7.81
N SER A 107 -20.68 3.10 7.48
CA SER A 107 -21.82 3.99 7.77
C SER A 107 -23.06 3.67 6.94
N GLY A 108 -22.92 2.88 5.86
CA GLY A 108 -23.99 2.61 4.89
C GLY A 108 -24.30 3.80 3.96
N GLN A 109 -23.54 4.90 4.07
CA GLN A 109 -23.66 6.04 3.16
C GLN A 109 -22.79 5.86 1.93
N GLU A 110 -23.15 6.51 0.83
CA GLU A 110 -22.33 6.53 -0.39
C GLU A 110 -21.05 7.34 -0.15
N LEU A 111 -19.92 6.82 -0.68
CA LEU A 111 -18.65 7.53 -0.58
C LEU A 111 -18.63 8.77 -1.48
N ALA A 112 -18.22 9.90 -0.95
CA ALA A 112 -17.92 11.10 -1.72
C ALA A 112 -16.57 10.90 -2.45
N ILE A 113 -16.61 10.63 -3.74
CA ILE A 113 -15.41 10.42 -4.56
C ILE A 113 -14.91 11.78 -5.08
N ILE A 114 -13.60 12.00 -5.03
CA ILE A 114 -12.95 13.18 -5.60
C ILE A 114 -13.13 13.13 -7.11
N PRO A 115 -13.65 14.20 -7.76
CA PRO A 115 -13.85 14.21 -9.20
C PRO A 115 -12.55 14.07 -9.98
N ASP A 116 -12.56 13.34 -11.10
CA ASP A 116 -11.38 13.09 -11.93
C ASP A 116 -10.65 14.39 -12.33
N ALA A 117 -11.38 15.43 -12.67
CA ALA A 117 -10.80 16.76 -13.01
C ALA A 117 -9.98 17.35 -11.85
N GLU A 118 -10.41 17.15 -10.60
CA GLU A 118 -9.65 17.57 -9.42
C GLU A 118 -8.44 16.69 -9.20
N ILE A 119 -8.56 15.38 -9.40
CA ILE A 119 -7.45 14.45 -9.33
C ILE A 119 -6.38 14.84 -10.36
N ASP A 120 -6.76 15.06 -11.61
CA ASP A 120 -5.85 15.45 -12.68
C ASP A 120 -5.13 16.77 -12.36
N ARG A 121 -5.87 17.74 -11.83
CA ARG A 121 -5.32 19.03 -11.40
C ARG A 121 -4.28 18.85 -10.29
N ILE A 122 -4.57 18.02 -9.28
CA ILE A 122 -3.67 17.76 -8.16
C ILE A 122 -2.44 16.98 -8.65
N MET A 123 -2.63 15.95 -9.47
CA MET A 123 -1.53 15.11 -9.98
C MET A 123 -0.63 15.85 -10.98
N SER A 124 -1.09 16.93 -11.60
CA SER A 124 -0.27 17.80 -12.47
C SER A 124 0.62 18.77 -11.70
N MET A 125 0.40 18.94 -10.38
CA MET A 125 1.25 19.79 -9.55
C MET A 125 2.65 19.14 -9.38
N PRO A 126 3.72 19.95 -9.33
CA PRO A 126 5.04 19.41 -9.07
C PRO A 126 5.06 18.62 -7.75
N SER A 127 5.23 17.32 -7.83
CA SER A 127 5.44 16.46 -6.67
C SER A 127 6.95 16.34 -6.44
N GLY A 128 7.40 16.81 -5.28
CA GLY A 128 8.80 16.67 -4.85
C GLY A 128 9.05 15.34 -4.13
N HIS A 129 10.28 15.17 -3.69
CA HIS A 129 10.65 14.11 -2.74
C HIS A 129 9.77 14.25 -1.48
N ASP A 130 9.20 13.14 -1.00
CA ASP A 130 8.40 13.13 0.24
C ASP A 130 9.34 13.32 1.45
N PRO A 131 9.40 14.52 2.05
CA PRO A 131 10.35 14.81 3.12
C PRO A 131 10.02 14.09 4.43
N GLN A 132 8.85 13.45 4.53
CA GLN A 132 8.38 12.79 5.75
C GLN A 132 8.90 11.35 5.90
N VAL A 133 9.35 10.71 4.83
CA VAL A 133 9.75 9.29 4.85
C VAL A 133 10.86 9.03 5.86
N ALA A 134 11.97 9.76 5.78
CA ALA A 134 13.11 9.53 6.67
C ALA A 134 12.81 9.87 8.14
N PRO A 135 12.16 11.01 8.47
CA PRO A 135 11.73 11.29 9.84
C PRO A 135 10.73 10.26 10.39
N HIS A 136 9.79 9.79 9.59
CA HIS A 136 8.81 8.77 9.99
C HIS A 136 9.52 7.45 10.31
N PHE A 137 10.36 6.96 9.42
CA PHE A 137 11.13 5.74 9.66
C PHE A 137 12.00 5.84 10.92
N ALA A 138 12.69 6.98 11.12
CA ALA A 138 13.47 7.23 12.31
C ALA A 138 12.62 7.28 13.59
N ALA A 139 11.38 7.79 13.51
CA ALA A 139 10.46 7.83 14.65
C ALA A 139 10.02 6.42 15.05
N ILE A 140 9.59 5.59 14.08
CA ILE A 140 9.22 4.19 14.33
C ILE A 140 10.40 3.42 14.94
N LYS A 141 11.60 3.61 14.39
CA LYS A 141 12.79 2.96 14.91
C LYS A 141 13.09 3.35 16.36
N ARG A 142 12.92 4.63 16.74
CA ARG A 142 13.08 5.06 18.14
C ARG A 142 12.06 4.42 19.08
N VAL A 143 10.82 4.19 18.61
CA VAL A 143 9.79 3.49 19.39
C VAL A 143 10.22 2.04 19.63
N LEU A 144 10.62 1.32 18.58
CA LEU A 144 11.11 -0.06 18.68
C LEU A 144 12.34 -0.18 19.58
N ASP A 145 13.31 0.74 19.46
CA ASP A 145 14.51 0.76 20.29
C ASP A 145 14.19 0.88 21.80
N ARG A 146 13.08 1.52 22.13
CA ARG A 146 12.62 1.70 23.51
C ARG A 146 11.75 0.57 24.01
N GLU A 147 10.84 0.08 23.17
CA GLU A 147 9.77 -0.84 23.59
C GLU A 147 10.12 -2.31 23.31
N GLU A 148 10.86 -2.58 22.24
CA GLU A 148 11.23 -3.95 21.82
C GLU A 148 12.69 -4.00 21.36
N PRO A 149 13.68 -3.72 22.24
CA PRO A 149 15.10 -3.61 21.86
C PRO A 149 15.67 -4.91 21.28
N ASP A 150 15.06 -6.05 21.55
CA ASP A 150 15.48 -7.37 21.11
C ASP A 150 15.32 -7.62 19.59
N TYR A 151 14.62 -6.74 18.87
CA TYR A 151 14.49 -6.84 17.41
C TYR A 151 15.84 -6.74 16.67
N ARG A 152 16.91 -6.34 17.39
CA ARG A 152 18.27 -6.20 16.84
C ARG A 152 19.12 -7.45 16.91
N ASN A 153 18.65 -8.52 17.57
CA ASN A 153 19.38 -9.78 17.83
C ASN A 153 19.06 -10.85 16.81
#